data_b456da598168467a32bddf442b03c029
#
_entry.id   b456da598168467a32bddf442b03c029
#
_cell.length_a   1.000
_cell.length_b   1.000
_cell.length_c   1.000
_cell.angle_alpha   90.00
_cell.angle_beta   90.00
_cell.angle_gamma   90.00
#
_symmetry.space_group_name_H-M   'P 1'
#
loop_
_entity.id
_entity.type
_entity.pdbx_description
1 polymer ?
#
loop_
_entity_poly.entity_id
_entity_poly.type
_entity_poly.pdbx_seq_one_letter_code
_entity_poly.pdbx_strand_id
1 'polypeptide(L)'
;MQHSPAPAPGRSGEGRARVEGRARFEARVREWFVANAPRKGSPEDFSAVHVVSARTPQEYHEQEQHAITVTRAWQRRLFDAGLAGRSWPTECGGHGAPGWQDEVVAEEQARWGVSTKMFAVALEMVPAVLFGHGTREQRVAYLPPILRGEHGWCQLLSEPGAGSDLASAQTRATPVDGGWSVTGQKVWTSNAGCSDYALLIARTGSREEGRAGLSCFAMKMEQPGIEIRPLRQMSGAYHFNEVFLDNAFVPENGLIGGPREGWAVLRTMLASERAAIGGGTSARSATQLVGLARQLGCSDDPGVRDLLAQAVIRERTLDLLRARIAAGHAVPAAGPTTKLLYSEHARLSADAATTILGMAVTLVDDPQAAPWIERLLFAPGLRLGGGTDEIQRNTIAERGLGLPR
;
A
#
# COMPACT_ATOMS: atom_id res chain seq x y z
N MET A 1 14.47 -44.56 46.97
CA MET A 1 13.78 -43.32 47.28
C MET A 1 13.80 -42.48 46.01
N GLN A 2 12.67 -42.47 45.32
CA GLN A 2 12.49 -41.73 44.04
C GLN A 2 12.02 -40.33 44.40
N HIS A 3 12.78 -39.30 43.99
CA HIS A 3 12.31 -37.92 44.03
C HIS A 3 11.53 -37.61 42.75
N SER A 4 10.22 -37.39 42.90
CA SER A 4 9.34 -36.86 41.88
C SER A 4 9.60 -35.34 41.75
N PRO A 5 9.76 -34.77 40.54
CA PRO A 5 9.87 -33.33 40.42
C PRO A 5 8.50 -32.65 40.53
N ALA A 6 8.47 -31.50 41.22
CA ALA A 6 7.31 -30.67 41.41
C ALA A 6 6.78 -30.10 40.07
N PRO A 7 5.47 -29.89 39.91
CA PRO A 7 4.89 -29.34 38.69
C PRO A 7 5.27 -27.85 38.49
N ALA A 8 5.62 -27.48 37.27
CA ALA A 8 5.90 -26.12 36.88
C ALA A 8 4.67 -25.20 37.03
N PRO A 9 4.82 -23.92 37.44
CA PRO A 9 3.71 -23.01 37.66
C PRO A 9 2.99 -22.68 36.34
N GLY A 10 1.66 -22.70 36.40
CA GLY A 10 0.76 -22.68 35.29
C GLY A 10 0.83 -21.45 34.41
N ARG A 11 0.95 -21.69 33.10
CA ARG A 11 0.75 -20.73 32.00
C ARG A 11 -0.73 -20.35 31.74
N SER A 12 -1.65 -20.69 32.61
CA SER A 12 -3.10 -20.55 32.34
C SER A 12 -3.71 -19.19 32.68
N GLY A 13 -3.05 -18.38 33.52
CA GLY A 13 -3.60 -17.07 33.94
C GLY A 13 -3.39 -15.93 32.93
N GLU A 14 -2.20 -15.87 32.35
CA GLU A 14 -1.88 -14.79 31.37
C GLU A 14 -2.66 -14.91 30.06
N GLY A 15 -2.92 -16.12 29.59
CA GLY A 15 -3.69 -16.36 28.37
C GLY A 15 -5.17 -15.96 28.52
N ARG A 16 -5.80 -16.21 29.66
CA ARG A 16 -7.20 -15.81 29.92
C ARG A 16 -7.37 -14.31 30.05
N ALA A 17 -6.48 -13.60 30.74
CA ALA A 17 -6.52 -12.16 30.88
C ALA A 17 -6.27 -11.44 29.54
N ARG A 18 -5.40 -11.97 28.66
CA ARG A 18 -5.20 -11.45 27.29
C ARG A 18 -6.42 -11.68 26.41
N VAL A 19 -7.10 -12.81 26.50
CA VAL A 19 -8.32 -13.12 25.72
C VAL A 19 -9.48 -12.23 26.15
N GLU A 20 -9.70 -12.03 27.44
CA GLU A 20 -10.72 -11.10 27.95
C GLU A 20 -10.43 -9.66 27.53
N GLY A 21 -9.19 -9.21 27.59
CA GLY A 21 -8.77 -7.88 27.12
C GLY A 21 -9.07 -7.69 25.63
N ARG A 22 -8.78 -8.67 24.79
CA ARG A 22 -9.02 -8.63 23.34
C ARG A 22 -10.51 -8.57 23.02
N ALA A 23 -11.32 -9.46 23.59
CA ALA A 23 -12.77 -9.51 23.33
C ALA A 23 -13.47 -8.19 23.73
N ARG A 24 -13.06 -7.58 24.84
CA ARG A 24 -13.59 -6.28 25.28
C ARG A 24 -13.20 -5.14 24.34
N PHE A 25 -11.97 -5.15 23.86
CA PHE A 25 -11.51 -4.17 22.86
C PHE A 25 -12.25 -4.34 21.54
N GLU A 26 -12.41 -5.55 21.03
CA GLU A 26 -13.16 -5.87 19.82
C GLU A 26 -14.62 -5.38 19.90
N ALA A 27 -15.29 -5.62 21.05
CA ALA A 27 -16.65 -5.16 21.27
C ALA A 27 -16.75 -3.62 21.22
N ARG A 28 -15.83 -2.92 21.88
CA ARG A 28 -15.76 -1.45 21.89
C ARG A 28 -15.50 -0.87 20.50
N VAL A 29 -14.57 -1.48 19.75
CA VAL A 29 -14.27 -1.06 18.37
C VAL A 29 -15.50 -1.25 17.49
N ARG A 30 -16.16 -2.39 17.55
CA ARG A 30 -17.38 -2.68 16.79
C ARG A 30 -18.50 -1.69 17.12
N GLU A 31 -18.74 -1.43 18.40
CA GLU A 31 -19.76 -0.46 18.85
C GLU A 31 -19.48 0.93 18.26
N TRP A 32 -18.21 1.38 18.31
CA TRP A 32 -17.83 2.65 17.76
C TRP A 32 -18.06 2.71 16.22
N PHE A 33 -17.68 1.65 15.47
CA PHE A 33 -17.91 1.60 14.03
C PHE A 33 -19.40 1.59 13.69
N VAL A 34 -20.23 0.84 14.43
CA VAL A 34 -21.69 0.83 14.24
C VAL A 34 -22.29 2.24 14.37
N ALA A 35 -21.79 3.04 15.33
CA ALA A 35 -22.27 4.39 15.57
C ALA A 35 -21.69 5.44 14.60
N ASN A 36 -20.54 5.17 13.99
CA ASN A 36 -19.75 6.22 13.32
C ASN A 36 -19.44 5.96 11.85
N ALA A 37 -19.45 4.71 11.39
CA ALA A 37 -19.06 4.37 10.02
C ALA A 37 -20.27 4.19 9.11
N PRO A 38 -20.24 4.70 7.86
CA PRO A 38 -21.28 4.44 6.89
C PRO A 38 -21.28 2.94 6.51
N ARG A 39 -22.46 2.42 6.20
CA ARG A 39 -22.61 1.04 5.73
C ARG A 39 -22.13 0.93 4.28
N LYS A 40 -21.56 -0.22 3.93
CA LYS A 40 -21.25 -0.52 2.53
C LYS A 40 -22.51 -0.46 1.66
N GLY A 41 -22.39 0.25 0.53
CA GLY A 41 -23.50 0.46 -0.41
C GLY A 41 -24.49 1.54 0.02
N SER A 42 -24.27 2.26 1.12
CA SER A 42 -25.05 3.45 1.46
C SER A 42 -24.60 4.66 0.63
N PRO A 43 -25.40 5.74 0.55
CA PRO A 43 -24.98 6.99 -0.13
C PRO A 43 -23.69 7.59 0.41
N GLU A 44 -23.38 7.35 1.68
CA GLU A 44 -22.17 7.84 2.35
C GLU A 44 -20.97 6.88 2.24
N ASP A 45 -21.11 5.75 1.52
CA ASP A 45 -20.03 4.78 1.30
C ASP A 45 -18.90 5.42 0.48
N PHE A 46 -17.73 5.49 1.07
CA PHE A 46 -16.50 5.94 0.39
C PHE A 46 -15.40 4.87 0.38
N SER A 47 -15.76 3.60 0.56
CA SER A 47 -14.79 2.49 0.55
C SER A 47 -14.02 2.35 -0.78
N ALA A 48 -14.61 2.83 -1.87
CA ALA A 48 -14.02 2.84 -3.21
C ALA A 48 -13.54 4.23 -3.67
N VAL A 49 -13.51 5.23 -2.79
CA VAL A 49 -13.17 6.62 -3.15
C VAL A 49 -11.79 6.80 -3.80
N HIS A 50 -10.88 5.86 -3.58
CA HIS A 50 -9.55 5.82 -4.19
C HIS A 50 -9.56 5.29 -5.63
N VAL A 51 -10.70 4.77 -6.10
CA VAL A 51 -10.89 4.31 -7.48
C VAL A 51 -11.45 5.50 -8.26
N VAL A 52 -10.60 6.09 -9.08
CA VAL A 52 -10.93 7.30 -9.85
C VAL A 52 -11.28 6.87 -11.28
N SER A 53 -12.49 7.23 -11.72
CA SER A 53 -13.02 6.95 -13.07
C SER A 53 -13.00 8.16 -13.98
N ALA A 54 -12.18 9.15 -13.68
CA ALA A 54 -12.08 10.41 -14.41
C ALA A 54 -11.63 10.21 -15.85
N ARG A 55 -12.27 10.92 -16.77
CA ARG A 55 -11.93 10.91 -18.21
C ARG A 55 -11.07 12.11 -18.63
N THR A 56 -10.95 13.13 -17.77
CA THR A 56 -10.15 14.32 -17.99
C THR A 56 -9.24 14.59 -16.78
N PRO A 57 -8.11 15.31 -16.96
CA PRO A 57 -7.25 15.71 -15.85
C PRO A 57 -7.97 16.54 -14.80
N GLN A 58 -8.94 17.37 -15.20
CA GLN A 58 -9.71 18.20 -14.27
C GLN A 58 -10.64 17.34 -13.41
N GLU A 59 -11.45 16.45 -14.02
CA GLU A 59 -12.28 15.50 -13.28
C GLU A 59 -11.45 14.65 -12.33
N TYR A 60 -10.25 14.21 -12.76
CA TYR A 60 -9.33 13.48 -11.90
C TYR A 60 -8.95 14.30 -10.67
N HIS A 61 -8.53 15.55 -10.87
CA HIS A 61 -8.14 16.44 -9.78
C HIS A 61 -9.28 16.65 -8.79
N GLU A 62 -10.50 16.90 -9.28
CA GLU A 62 -11.70 17.06 -8.44
C GLU A 62 -12.01 15.81 -7.61
N GLN A 63 -11.95 14.63 -8.25
CA GLN A 63 -12.17 13.35 -7.56
C GLN A 63 -11.04 13.04 -6.55
N GLU A 64 -9.79 13.32 -6.89
CA GLU A 64 -8.64 13.16 -5.98
C GLU A 64 -8.78 14.08 -4.75
N GLN A 65 -9.13 15.34 -4.94
CA GLN A 65 -9.37 16.29 -3.85
C GLN A 65 -10.54 15.87 -2.94
N HIS A 66 -11.62 15.36 -3.53
CA HIS A 66 -12.71 14.79 -2.76
C HIS A 66 -12.24 13.57 -1.96
N ALA A 67 -11.54 12.63 -2.60
CA ALA A 67 -11.03 11.42 -1.99
C ALA A 67 -10.11 11.69 -0.80
N ILE A 68 -9.16 12.62 -0.95
CA ILE A 68 -8.25 12.97 0.13
C ILE A 68 -9.01 13.67 1.28
N THR A 69 -9.99 14.53 0.98
CA THR A 69 -10.79 15.24 1.99
C THR A 69 -11.57 14.27 2.86
N VAL A 70 -12.31 13.33 2.27
CA VAL A 70 -13.08 12.34 3.06
C VAL A 70 -12.18 11.39 3.84
N THR A 71 -11.02 11.03 3.26
CA THR A 71 -10.02 10.17 3.93
C THR A 71 -9.39 10.90 5.12
N ARG A 72 -9.04 12.19 5.00
CA ARG A 72 -8.53 13.04 6.10
C ARG A 72 -9.54 13.11 7.24
N ALA A 73 -10.79 13.41 6.91
CA ALA A 73 -11.86 13.50 7.90
C ALA A 73 -12.07 12.16 8.63
N TRP A 74 -12.03 11.04 7.92
CA TRP A 74 -12.14 9.71 8.51
C TRP A 74 -10.95 9.37 9.40
N GLN A 75 -9.72 9.60 8.94
CA GLN A 75 -8.51 9.37 9.71
C GLN A 75 -8.50 10.21 11.00
N ARG A 76 -8.96 11.46 10.93
CA ARG A 76 -9.13 12.32 12.11
C ARG A 76 -10.12 11.73 13.12
N ARG A 77 -11.26 11.21 12.64
CA ARG A 77 -12.26 10.57 13.51
C ARG A 77 -11.69 9.32 14.21
N LEU A 78 -10.90 8.51 13.51
CA LEU A 78 -10.20 7.38 14.10
C LEU A 78 -9.20 7.83 15.17
N PHE A 79 -8.46 8.90 14.90
CA PHE A 79 -7.51 9.47 15.85
C PHE A 79 -8.22 10.01 17.11
N ASP A 80 -9.25 10.82 16.95
CA ASP A 80 -10.00 11.42 18.05
C ASP A 80 -10.71 10.35 18.92
N ALA A 81 -11.08 9.20 18.33
CA ALA A 81 -11.59 8.03 19.03
C ALA A 81 -10.51 7.17 19.71
N GLY A 82 -9.23 7.52 19.54
CA GLY A 82 -8.10 6.74 20.04
C GLY A 82 -7.98 5.37 19.37
N LEU A 83 -8.39 5.25 18.11
CA LEU A 83 -8.33 4.02 17.31
C LEU A 83 -7.21 4.02 16.28
N ALA A 84 -6.63 5.18 15.95
CA ALA A 84 -5.49 5.28 15.04
C ALA A 84 -4.17 5.01 15.74
N GLY A 85 -3.25 4.26 15.10
CA GLY A 85 -1.88 4.05 15.56
C GLY A 85 -1.77 3.47 16.96
N ARG A 86 -2.60 2.47 17.27
CA ARG A 86 -2.65 1.86 18.61
C ARG A 86 -1.28 1.38 19.09
N SER A 87 -0.52 0.74 18.22
CA SER A 87 0.80 0.18 18.54
C SER A 87 1.95 1.21 18.47
N TRP A 88 1.71 2.40 17.92
CA TRP A 88 2.78 3.40 17.81
C TRP A 88 3.15 3.97 19.19
N PRO A 89 4.42 4.37 19.38
CA PRO A 89 4.85 5.04 20.61
C PRO A 89 4.01 6.28 20.91
N THR A 90 3.79 6.55 22.19
CA THR A 90 3.02 7.72 22.64
C THR A 90 3.63 9.05 22.21
N GLU A 91 4.95 9.13 22.15
CA GLU A 91 5.68 10.31 21.63
C GLU A 91 5.43 10.55 20.14
N CYS A 92 4.99 9.51 19.40
CA CYS A 92 4.62 9.58 17.99
C CYS A 92 3.11 9.73 17.78
N GLY A 93 2.34 10.03 18.83
CA GLY A 93 0.89 10.22 18.78
C GLY A 93 0.08 8.93 18.93
N GLY A 94 0.73 7.78 19.12
CA GLY A 94 0.08 6.48 19.34
C GLY A 94 -0.20 6.20 20.83
N HIS A 95 -0.46 4.93 21.13
CA HIS A 95 -0.85 4.49 22.47
C HIS A 95 0.10 3.45 23.10
N GLY A 96 1.15 3.02 22.39
CA GLY A 96 2.06 1.97 22.84
C GLY A 96 1.39 0.62 23.09
N ALA A 97 0.23 0.41 22.47
CA ALA A 97 -0.56 -0.82 22.65
C ALA A 97 0.01 -1.99 21.86
N PRO A 98 -0.36 -3.24 22.18
CA PRO A 98 0.02 -4.39 21.38
C PRO A 98 -0.53 -4.30 19.94
N GLY A 99 0.25 -4.74 18.92
CA GLY A 99 -0.08 -4.64 17.50
C GLY A 99 -1.41 -5.27 17.09
N TRP A 100 -1.87 -6.31 17.82
CA TRP A 100 -3.19 -6.91 17.56
C TRP A 100 -4.36 -5.93 17.67
N GLN A 101 -4.17 -4.78 18.36
CA GLN A 101 -5.23 -3.75 18.42
C GLN A 101 -5.37 -2.99 17.11
N ASP A 102 -4.28 -2.73 16.40
CA ASP A 102 -4.34 -2.16 15.05
C ASP A 102 -4.99 -3.15 14.07
N GLU A 103 -4.69 -4.46 14.21
CA GLU A 103 -5.32 -5.51 13.39
C GLU A 103 -6.85 -5.54 13.59
N VAL A 104 -7.32 -5.49 14.82
CA VAL A 104 -8.76 -5.44 15.14
C VAL A 104 -9.45 -4.23 14.53
N VAL A 105 -8.83 -3.05 14.60
CA VAL A 105 -9.37 -1.84 13.99
C VAL A 105 -9.41 -1.98 12.46
N ALA A 106 -8.35 -2.50 11.84
CA ALA A 106 -8.29 -2.70 10.39
C ALA A 106 -9.33 -3.74 9.91
N GLU A 107 -9.47 -4.86 10.63
CA GLU A 107 -10.47 -5.89 10.33
C GLU A 107 -11.91 -5.36 10.43
N GLU A 108 -12.20 -4.58 11.47
CA GLU A 108 -13.52 -3.98 11.61
C GLU A 108 -13.75 -2.94 10.52
N GLN A 109 -12.79 -2.04 10.27
CA GLN A 109 -12.87 -1.04 9.21
C GLN A 109 -13.18 -1.66 7.84
N ALA A 110 -12.60 -2.81 7.51
CA ALA A 110 -12.82 -3.50 6.24
C ALA A 110 -14.28 -3.96 6.02
N ARG A 111 -15.12 -3.97 7.06
CA ARG A 111 -16.55 -4.34 6.98
C ARG A 111 -17.45 -3.18 6.60
N TRP A 112 -16.96 -1.96 6.72
CA TRP A 112 -17.74 -0.72 6.56
C TRP A 112 -17.43 0.00 5.25
N GLY A 113 -18.26 0.98 4.90
CA GLY A 113 -18.14 1.82 3.71
C GLY A 113 -17.10 2.93 3.87
N VAL A 114 -15.89 2.59 4.32
CA VAL A 114 -14.81 3.53 4.60
C VAL A 114 -13.48 3.08 4.00
N SER A 115 -12.58 4.02 3.72
CA SER A 115 -11.24 3.74 3.18
C SER A 115 -10.20 4.73 3.71
N THR A 116 -9.01 4.21 4.01
CA THR A 116 -7.81 5.01 4.29
C THR A 116 -6.74 4.85 3.20
N LYS A 117 -7.09 4.27 2.05
CA LYS A 117 -6.13 3.94 0.97
C LYS A 117 -5.41 5.15 0.37
N MET A 118 -6.03 6.33 0.38
CA MET A 118 -5.34 7.57 -0.01
C MET A 118 -4.15 7.90 0.90
N PHE A 119 -4.15 7.37 2.13
CA PHE A 119 -3.07 7.50 3.11
C PHE A 119 -2.17 6.27 3.21
N ALA A 120 -2.21 5.32 2.27
CA ALA A 120 -1.43 4.08 2.36
C ALA A 120 0.07 4.34 2.51
N VAL A 121 0.64 5.29 1.74
CA VAL A 121 2.07 5.66 1.91
C VAL A 121 2.32 6.23 3.30
N ALA A 122 1.48 7.14 3.76
CA ALA A 122 1.61 7.81 5.05
C ALA A 122 1.44 6.84 6.25
N LEU A 123 0.49 5.91 6.18
CA LEU A 123 0.15 5.03 7.31
C LEU A 123 0.96 3.73 7.34
N GLU A 124 1.51 3.29 6.21
CA GLU A 124 2.16 1.98 6.10
C GLU A 124 3.65 2.09 5.80
N MET A 125 4.06 2.98 4.87
CA MET A 125 5.44 3.06 4.40
C MET A 125 6.28 4.04 5.18
N VAL A 126 5.76 5.26 5.42
CA VAL A 126 6.47 6.31 6.20
C VAL A 126 6.80 5.83 7.61
N PRO A 127 5.88 5.20 8.38
CA PRO A 127 6.22 4.70 9.71
C PRO A 127 7.30 3.62 9.69
N ALA A 128 7.23 2.67 8.74
CA ALA A 128 8.26 1.64 8.61
C ALA A 128 9.65 2.24 8.35
N VAL A 129 9.71 3.28 7.51
CA VAL A 129 10.94 4.02 7.21
C VAL A 129 11.43 4.80 8.43
N LEU A 130 10.56 5.58 9.08
CA LEU A 130 10.95 6.43 10.20
C LEU A 130 11.31 5.63 11.46
N PHE A 131 10.59 4.54 11.75
CA PHE A 131 10.96 3.67 12.88
C PHE A 131 12.26 2.92 12.64
N GLY A 132 12.56 2.55 11.38
CA GLY A 132 13.79 1.83 11.02
C GLY A 132 15.02 2.72 10.84
N HIS A 133 14.85 3.95 10.36
CA HIS A 133 15.96 4.80 9.89
C HIS A 133 15.89 6.26 10.35
N GLY A 134 14.71 6.75 10.79
CA GLY A 134 14.53 8.14 11.20
C GLY A 134 15.10 8.43 12.59
N THR A 135 15.49 9.70 12.82
CA THR A 135 15.82 10.17 14.15
C THR A 135 14.58 10.28 15.04
N ARG A 136 14.77 10.47 16.34
CA ARG A 136 13.65 10.69 17.27
C ARG A 136 12.88 11.96 16.90
N GLU A 137 13.62 13.03 16.54
CA GLU A 137 13.05 14.33 16.14
C GLU A 137 12.18 14.19 14.89
N GLN A 138 12.65 13.45 13.89
CA GLN A 138 11.87 13.15 12.67
C GLN A 138 10.60 12.37 12.98
N ARG A 139 10.68 11.35 13.82
CA ARG A 139 9.50 10.57 14.23
C ARG A 139 8.45 11.43 14.91
N VAL A 140 8.87 12.27 15.86
CA VAL A 140 7.98 13.19 16.60
C VAL A 140 7.43 14.31 15.70
N ALA A 141 8.18 14.75 14.70
CA ALA A 141 7.73 15.78 13.76
C ALA A 141 6.73 15.25 12.72
N TYR A 142 6.97 14.07 12.14
CA TYR A 142 6.21 13.59 10.98
C TYR A 142 5.08 12.62 11.31
N LEU A 143 5.22 11.76 12.33
CA LEU A 143 4.23 10.70 12.58
C LEU A 143 2.91 11.20 13.20
N PRO A 144 2.88 12.11 14.20
CA PRO A 144 1.63 12.56 14.77
C PRO A 144 0.69 13.26 13.76
N PRO A 145 1.16 14.14 12.85
CA PRO A 145 0.30 14.72 11.82
C PRO A 145 -0.30 13.69 10.85
N ILE A 146 0.41 12.59 10.57
CA ILE A 146 -0.11 11.47 9.78
C ILE A 146 -1.29 10.83 10.49
N LEU A 147 -1.14 10.49 11.79
CA LEU A 147 -2.22 9.88 12.55
C LEU A 147 -3.46 10.78 12.65
N ARG A 148 -3.26 12.11 12.73
CA ARG A 148 -4.35 13.09 12.74
C ARG A 148 -4.98 13.34 11.36
N GLY A 149 -4.48 12.70 10.28
CA GLY A 149 -4.97 12.93 8.92
C GLY A 149 -4.57 14.29 8.35
N GLU A 150 -3.57 14.96 8.92
CA GLU A 150 -3.10 16.28 8.49
C GLU A 150 -2.10 16.21 7.35
N HIS A 151 -1.20 15.22 7.36
CA HIS A 151 -0.15 15.06 6.37
C HIS A 151 -0.35 13.79 5.54
N GLY A 152 -0.70 13.96 4.26
CA GLY A 152 -0.63 12.93 3.23
C GLY A 152 0.80 12.83 2.67
N TRP A 153 1.21 11.61 2.28
CA TRP A 153 2.54 11.35 1.73
C TRP A 153 2.46 10.57 0.44
N CYS A 154 3.38 10.88 -0.50
CA CYS A 154 3.62 10.10 -1.71
C CYS A 154 5.06 9.56 -1.75
N GLN A 155 5.39 8.81 -2.81
CA GLN A 155 6.72 8.24 -3.06
C GLN A 155 7.30 8.81 -4.36
N LEU A 156 8.46 9.44 -4.29
CA LEU A 156 9.21 9.93 -5.45
C LEU A 156 10.41 9.01 -5.70
N LEU A 157 10.16 7.88 -6.38
CA LEU A 157 11.15 6.82 -6.59
C LEU A 157 11.58 6.73 -8.05
N SER A 158 10.70 6.21 -8.90
CA SER A 158 10.99 5.89 -10.30
C SER A 158 11.25 7.15 -11.14
N GLU A 159 12.08 7.00 -12.16
CA GLU A 159 12.38 8.02 -13.15
C GLU A 159 12.12 7.47 -14.54
N PRO A 160 11.99 8.29 -15.59
CA PRO A 160 11.80 7.80 -16.96
C PRO A 160 12.84 6.78 -17.40
N GLY A 161 14.10 6.91 -16.93
CA GLY A 161 15.21 5.99 -17.21
C GLY A 161 15.54 5.00 -16.08
N ALA A 162 14.81 4.99 -14.96
CA ALA A 162 15.13 4.19 -13.78
C ALA A 162 13.88 3.66 -13.07
N GLY A 163 13.37 2.52 -13.56
CA GLY A 163 12.26 1.78 -12.94
C GLY A 163 12.77 0.57 -12.14
N SER A 164 12.85 -0.61 -12.77
CA SER A 164 13.41 -1.82 -12.13
C SER A 164 14.87 -1.64 -11.69
N ASP A 165 15.66 -0.91 -12.47
CA ASP A 165 17.02 -0.49 -12.10
C ASP A 165 17.00 0.88 -11.40
N LEU A 166 16.34 0.95 -10.25
CA LEU A 166 16.27 2.17 -9.45
C LEU A 166 17.66 2.62 -8.94
N ALA A 167 18.65 1.73 -8.95
CA ALA A 167 20.03 2.07 -8.62
C ALA A 167 20.66 3.06 -9.62
N SER A 168 20.13 3.15 -10.82
CA SER A 168 20.55 4.09 -11.87
C SER A 168 19.85 5.45 -11.80
N ALA A 169 19.01 5.72 -10.81
CA ALA A 169 18.31 6.99 -10.63
C ALA A 169 19.29 8.18 -10.69
N GLN A 170 18.85 9.25 -11.38
CA GLN A 170 19.67 10.42 -11.70
C GLN A 170 19.20 11.71 -11.00
N THR A 171 17.97 11.77 -10.48
CA THR A 171 17.52 12.92 -9.67
C THR A 171 18.57 13.23 -8.62
N ARG A 172 19.12 14.45 -8.64
CA ARG A 172 20.29 14.84 -7.88
C ARG A 172 19.89 15.73 -6.71
N ALA A 173 20.44 15.42 -5.54
CA ALA A 173 20.41 16.29 -4.37
C ALA A 173 21.80 16.83 -4.10
N THR A 174 21.98 18.15 -4.20
CA THR A 174 23.25 18.85 -4.00
C THR A 174 23.18 19.62 -2.68
N PRO A 175 24.21 19.52 -1.82
CA PRO A 175 24.26 20.30 -0.60
C PRO A 175 24.22 21.80 -0.89
N VAL A 176 23.40 22.53 -0.11
CA VAL A 176 23.32 23.99 -0.09
C VAL A 176 23.23 24.46 1.34
N ASP A 177 23.25 25.77 1.59
CA ASP A 177 23.12 26.31 2.95
C ASP A 177 21.78 25.87 3.58
N GLY A 178 21.84 25.28 4.76
CA GLY A 178 20.69 24.78 5.51
C GLY A 178 20.02 23.50 4.98
N GLY A 179 20.56 22.86 3.91
CA GLY A 179 19.94 21.64 3.39
C GLY A 179 20.42 21.18 2.01
N TRP A 180 19.48 20.85 1.16
CA TRP A 180 19.71 20.25 -0.16
C TRP A 180 18.87 20.92 -1.24
N SER A 181 19.44 21.15 -2.39
CA SER A 181 18.76 21.53 -3.64
C SER A 181 18.57 20.28 -4.49
N VAL A 182 17.34 19.99 -4.89
CA VAL A 182 16.99 18.77 -5.64
C VAL A 182 16.53 19.13 -7.03
N THR A 183 17.16 18.50 -8.04
CA THR A 183 16.81 18.66 -9.46
C THR A 183 16.70 17.30 -10.13
N GLY A 184 15.63 17.09 -10.90
CA GLY A 184 15.36 15.86 -11.65
C GLY A 184 13.90 15.68 -12.03
N GLN A 185 13.55 14.47 -12.41
CA GLN A 185 12.19 14.09 -12.77
C GLN A 185 11.83 12.75 -12.16
N LYS A 186 10.65 12.68 -11.57
CA LYS A 186 10.06 11.44 -11.05
C LYS A 186 8.79 11.09 -11.83
N VAL A 187 8.49 9.82 -11.92
CA VAL A 187 7.35 9.32 -12.72
C VAL A 187 6.64 8.18 -11.98
N TRP A 188 5.40 7.92 -12.33
CA TRP A 188 4.53 6.91 -11.71
C TRP A 188 4.24 7.18 -10.23
N THR A 189 4.18 8.46 -9.85
CA THR A 189 3.87 8.86 -8.48
C THR A 189 2.36 8.91 -8.26
N SER A 190 1.84 8.06 -7.38
CA SER A 190 0.43 8.12 -6.97
C SER A 190 0.20 9.27 -6.00
N ASN A 191 -0.95 9.94 -6.13
CA ASN A 191 -1.44 10.97 -5.19
C ASN A 191 -0.48 12.17 -4.99
N ALA A 192 0.43 12.45 -5.95
CA ALA A 192 1.37 13.56 -5.80
C ALA A 192 0.66 14.90 -5.63
N GLY A 193 -0.45 15.12 -6.37
CA GLY A 193 -1.21 16.37 -6.36
C GLY A 193 -1.95 16.69 -5.07
N CYS A 194 -2.12 15.70 -4.18
CA CYS A 194 -2.82 15.86 -2.91
C CYS A 194 -1.96 15.49 -1.68
N SER A 195 -0.66 15.26 -1.87
CA SER A 195 0.29 14.92 -0.80
C SER A 195 1.00 16.17 -0.27
N ASP A 196 1.17 16.25 1.06
CA ASP A 196 1.90 17.34 1.71
C ASP A 196 3.41 17.09 1.72
N TYR A 197 3.80 15.81 1.77
CA TYR A 197 5.19 15.36 1.79
C TYR A 197 5.43 14.19 0.85
N ALA A 198 6.70 13.97 0.53
CA ALA A 198 7.17 12.82 -0.23
C ALA A 198 8.33 12.11 0.46
N LEU A 199 8.39 10.78 0.35
CA LEU A 199 9.61 10.01 0.49
C LEU A 199 10.34 10.03 -0.85
N LEU A 200 11.41 10.82 -0.93
CA LEU A 200 12.20 11.02 -2.14
C LEU A 200 13.49 10.21 -2.09
N ILE A 201 13.77 9.44 -3.13
CA ILE A 201 15.10 8.88 -3.40
C ILE A 201 15.82 9.78 -4.41
N ALA A 202 16.96 10.30 -4.03
CA ALA A 202 17.82 11.13 -4.89
C ALA A 202 19.31 10.76 -4.72
N ARG A 203 20.08 11.12 -5.70
CA ARG A 203 21.52 10.86 -5.75
C ARG A 203 22.30 12.00 -5.10
N THR A 204 23.07 11.65 -4.08
CA THR A 204 24.02 12.56 -3.41
C THR A 204 25.48 12.20 -3.70
N GLY A 205 25.73 10.99 -4.19
CA GLY A 205 27.03 10.52 -4.64
C GLY A 205 27.19 10.55 -6.17
N SER A 206 28.27 9.96 -6.68
CA SER A 206 28.50 9.83 -8.11
C SER A 206 27.63 8.72 -8.72
N ARG A 207 27.52 8.68 -10.04
CA ARG A 207 26.76 7.66 -10.76
C ARG A 207 27.42 6.29 -10.64
N GLU A 208 28.74 6.25 -10.62
CA GLU A 208 29.57 5.05 -10.53
C GLU A 208 29.39 4.34 -9.18
N GLU A 209 29.03 5.07 -8.14
CA GLU A 209 28.70 4.50 -6.83
C GLU A 209 27.41 3.67 -6.84
N GLY A 210 26.61 3.74 -7.89
CA GLY A 210 25.38 2.99 -8.04
C GLY A 210 24.44 3.16 -6.84
N ARG A 211 24.11 2.07 -6.16
CA ARG A 211 23.23 2.05 -4.98
C ARG A 211 23.76 2.85 -3.80
N ALA A 212 25.10 2.86 -3.62
CA ALA A 212 25.74 3.54 -2.52
C ALA A 212 25.68 5.07 -2.66
N GLY A 213 25.45 5.60 -3.86
CA GLY A 213 25.30 7.04 -4.09
C GLY A 213 23.89 7.60 -3.82
N LEU A 214 22.94 6.80 -3.35
CA LEU A 214 21.56 7.22 -3.11
C LEU A 214 21.31 7.61 -1.65
N SER A 215 20.47 8.64 -1.47
CA SER A 215 19.98 9.09 -0.16
C SER A 215 18.44 9.17 -0.18
N CYS A 216 17.81 9.14 1.00
CA CYS A 216 16.36 9.27 1.16
C CYS A 216 16.01 10.56 1.89
N PHE A 217 14.96 11.23 1.45
CA PHE A 217 14.56 12.51 2.01
C PHE A 217 13.05 12.56 2.27
N ALA A 218 12.66 13.23 3.36
CA ALA A 218 11.33 13.76 3.58
C ALA A 218 11.25 15.15 2.93
N MET A 219 10.56 15.27 1.81
CA MET A 219 10.46 16.51 1.04
C MET A 219 9.05 17.08 1.12
N LYS A 220 8.90 18.37 1.42
CA LYS A 220 7.62 19.06 1.35
C LYS A 220 7.22 19.23 -0.12
N MET A 221 5.98 18.88 -0.48
CA MET A 221 5.52 18.91 -1.87
C MET A 221 5.06 20.30 -2.31
N GLU A 222 4.48 21.09 -1.41
CA GLU A 222 4.05 22.46 -1.70
C GLU A 222 5.21 23.43 -1.48
N GLN A 223 5.96 23.72 -2.54
CA GLN A 223 7.08 24.67 -2.55
C GLN A 223 7.44 25.08 -3.99
N PRO A 224 8.18 26.19 -4.18
CA PRO A 224 8.76 26.54 -5.48
C PRO A 224 9.64 25.42 -6.04
N GLY A 225 9.68 25.29 -7.38
CA GLY A 225 10.53 24.31 -8.06
C GLY A 225 9.93 22.91 -8.15
N ILE A 226 8.67 22.71 -7.75
CA ILE A 226 7.95 21.46 -7.97
C ILE A 226 6.79 21.69 -8.93
N GLU A 227 6.78 20.93 -10.03
CA GLU A 227 5.67 20.88 -10.97
C GLU A 227 5.14 19.44 -11.06
N ILE A 228 3.82 19.25 -10.92
CA ILE A 228 3.14 17.96 -10.94
C ILE A 228 2.25 17.91 -12.17
N ARG A 229 2.42 16.86 -13.00
CA ARG A 229 1.62 16.62 -14.21
C ARG A 229 0.95 15.26 -14.16
N PRO A 230 -0.40 15.18 -14.26
CA PRO A 230 -1.10 13.92 -14.32
C PRO A 230 -0.71 13.12 -15.59
N LEU A 231 -0.54 11.80 -15.42
CA LEU A 231 -0.28 10.85 -16.49
C LEU A 231 -1.54 10.09 -16.87
N ARG A 232 -1.94 10.18 -18.15
CA ARG A 232 -3.02 9.35 -18.66
C ARG A 232 -2.56 7.92 -18.86
N GLN A 233 -3.22 7.00 -18.19
CA GLN A 233 -2.96 5.57 -18.27
C GLN A 233 -3.73 4.92 -19.41
N MET A 234 -3.39 3.66 -19.72
CA MET A 234 -4.09 2.83 -20.71
C MET A 234 -5.57 2.63 -20.36
N SER A 235 -5.92 2.60 -19.08
CA SER A 235 -7.31 2.56 -18.59
C SER A 235 -8.09 3.86 -18.81
N GLY A 236 -7.41 4.94 -19.22
CA GLY A 236 -8.00 6.28 -19.29
C GLY A 236 -7.89 7.07 -18.00
N ALA A 237 -7.56 6.43 -16.88
CA ALA A 237 -7.39 7.07 -15.58
C ALA A 237 -6.10 7.92 -15.49
N TYR A 238 -5.99 8.75 -14.44
CA TYR A 238 -4.89 9.70 -14.22
C TYR A 238 -4.25 9.60 -12.85
N HIS A 239 -4.38 8.50 -12.13
CA HIS A 239 -3.90 8.37 -10.75
C HIS A 239 -2.38 8.28 -10.55
N PHE A 240 -1.61 8.34 -11.65
CA PHE A 240 -0.16 8.55 -11.59
C PHE A 240 0.22 9.92 -12.11
N ASN A 241 1.33 10.44 -11.60
CA ASN A 241 1.86 11.74 -11.97
C ASN A 241 3.33 11.64 -12.36
N GLU A 242 3.76 12.57 -13.23
CA GLU A 242 5.13 13.04 -13.34
C GLU A 242 5.35 14.18 -12.36
N VAL A 243 6.51 14.21 -11.74
CA VAL A 243 6.92 15.27 -10.82
C VAL A 243 8.27 15.82 -11.28
N PHE A 244 8.29 17.06 -11.71
CA PHE A 244 9.49 17.77 -12.10
C PHE A 244 10.02 18.55 -10.90
N LEU A 245 11.32 18.43 -10.66
CA LEU A 245 12.04 19.07 -9.56
C LEU A 245 13.09 20.01 -10.16
N ASP A 246 12.95 21.29 -9.92
CA ASP A 246 13.90 22.32 -10.34
C ASP A 246 14.34 23.11 -9.12
N ASN A 247 15.49 22.73 -8.58
CA ASN A 247 16.05 23.31 -7.37
C ASN A 247 15.07 23.29 -6.15
N ALA A 248 14.26 22.24 -6.06
CA ALA A 248 13.37 22.05 -4.92
C ALA A 248 14.20 21.87 -3.64
N PHE A 249 13.80 22.55 -2.56
CA PHE A 249 14.56 22.57 -1.31
C PHE A 249 14.13 21.47 -0.36
N VAL A 250 15.13 20.81 0.24
CA VAL A 250 14.91 19.90 1.38
C VAL A 250 15.79 20.38 2.52
N PRO A 251 15.23 20.69 3.71
CA PRO A 251 16.01 21.09 4.85
C PRO A 251 16.92 19.95 5.36
N GLU A 252 17.98 20.29 6.07
CA GLU A 252 18.96 19.30 6.56
C GLU A 252 18.31 18.17 7.37
N ASN A 253 17.32 18.49 8.21
CA ASN A 253 16.56 17.52 8.99
C ASN A 253 15.58 16.67 8.16
N GLY A 254 15.46 16.92 6.86
CA GLY A 254 14.68 16.09 5.93
C GLY A 254 15.44 14.87 5.44
N LEU A 255 16.76 14.77 5.62
CA LEU A 255 17.53 13.57 5.28
C LEU A 255 17.17 12.41 6.23
N ILE A 256 16.68 11.30 5.72
CA ILE A 256 16.28 10.12 6.49
C ILE A 256 17.38 9.05 6.38
N GLY A 257 17.83 8.58 7.52
CA GLY A 257 19.07 7.81 7.61
C GLY A 257 20.32 8.68 7.42
N GLY A 258 21.45 8.07 7.16
CA GLY A 258 22.68 8.79 6.83
C GLY A 258 22.77 9.16 5.35
N PRO A 259 23.68 10.09 5.01
CA PRO A 259 24.04 10.34 3.62
C PRO A 259 24.47 9.03 2.95
N ARG A 260 23.97 8.76 1.73
CA ARG A 260 24.26 7.53 0.96
C ARG A 260 23.69 6.23 1.53
N GLU A 261 22.81 6.31 2.54
CA GLU A 261 22.08 5.14 3.09
C GLU A 261 20.69 4.93 2.44
N GLY A 262 20.34 5.72 1.43
CA GLY A 262 19.04 5.69 0.77
C GLY A 262 18.63 4.32 0.25
N TRP A 263 19.58 3.46 -0.13
CA TRP A 263 19.26 2.09 -0.56
C TRP A 263 18.75 1.20 0.59
N ALA A 264 19.27 1.37 1.80
CA ALA A 264 18.79 0.65 2.98
C ALA A 264 17.35 1.10 3.33
N VAL A 265 17.11 2.42 3.33
CA VAL A 265 15.80 3.03 3.53
C VAL A 265 14.79 2.56 2.48
N LEU A 266 15.17 2.59 1.19
CA LEU A 266 14.36 2.12 0.08
C LEU A 266 13.94 0.64 0.25
N ARG A 267 14.86 -0.21 0.69
CA ARG A 267 14.54 -1.63 0.94
C ARG A 267 13.46 -1.82 2.00
N THR A 268 13.50 -1.02 3.06
CA THR A 268 12.47 -1.01 4.12
C THR A 268 11.13 -0.56 3.55
N MET A 269 11.11 0.54 2.80
CA MET A 269 9.92 1.07 2.14
C MET A 269 9.28 0.06 1.19
N LEU A 270 10.07 -0.54 0.29
CA LEU A 270 9.58 -1.56 -0.66
C LEU A 270 9.12 -2.86 0.02
N ALA A 271 9.67 -3.19 1.20
CA ALA A 271 9.18 -4.33 1.98
C ALA A 271 7.78 -4.06 2.52
N SER A 272 7.55 -2.86 3.07
CA SER A 272 6.23 -2.42 3.54
C SER A 272 5.22 -2.31 2.39
N GLU A 273 5.61 -1.74 1.25
CA GLU A 273 4.77 -1.66 0.05
C GLU A 273 4.29 -3.05 -0.42
N ARG A 274 5.17 -4.03 -0.49
CA ARG A 274 4.80 -5.41 -0.87
C ARG A 274 3.85 -6.05 0.14
N ALA A 275 4.01 -5.77 1.43
CA ALA A 275 3.08 -6.23 2.46
C ALA A 275 1.69 -5.59 2.27
N ALA A 276 1.63 -4.29 1.98
CA ALA A 276 0.41 -3.55 1.71
C ALA A 276 -0.32 -4.07 0.45
N ILE A 277 0.39 -4.22 -0.68
CA ILE A 277 -0.16 -4.76 -1.92
C ILE A 277 -0.65 -6.20 -1.70
N GLY A 278 0.13 -7.02 -1.03
CA GLY A 278 -0.23 -8.41 -0.71
C GLY A 278 -1.42 -8.55 0.25
N GLY A 279 -1.68 -7.53 1.09
CA GLY A 279 -2.79 -7.50 2.06
C GLY A 279 -4.14 -7.03 1.49
N GLY A 280 -4.18 -6.50 0.27
CA GLY A 280 -5.35 -5.84 -0.30
C GLY A 280 -6.58 -6.74 -0.52
N THR A 281 -7.78 -6.16 -0.32
CA THR A 281 -9.09 -6.81 -0.52
C THR A 281 -9.44 -7.09 -1.99
N SER A 282 -8.69 -6.55 -2.94
CA SER A 282 -8.90 -6.75 -4.39
C SER A 282 -8.65 -8.19 -4.87
N ALA A 283 -8.19 -9.08 -4.00
CA ALA A 283 -8.06 -10.50 -4.31
C ALA A 283 -9.38 -11.30 -4.29
N ARG A 284 -10.52 -10.66 -3.99
CA ARG A 284 -11.82 -11.36 -3.94
C ARG A 284 -12.61 -11.29 -5.26
N SER A 285 -11.92 -11.42 -6.38
CA SER A 285 -12.53 -11.38 -7.71
C SER A 285 -13.25 -12.68 -8.09
N ALA A 286 -12.87 -13.81 -7.49
CA ALA A 286 -13.45 -15.10 -7.84
C ALA A 286 -14.98 -15.16 -7.60
N THR A 287 -15.46 -14.68 -6.44
CA THR A 287 -16.91 -14.61 -6.16
C THR A 287 -17.65 -13.70 -7.14
N GLN A 288 -17.03 -12.58 -7.53
CA GLN A 288 -17.60 -11.64 -8.50
C GLN A 288 -17.67 -12.26 -9.90
N LEU A 289 -16.63 -13.02 -10.32
CA LEU A 289 -16.62 -13.75 -11.59
C LEU A 289 -17.70 -14.82 -11.64
N VAL A 290 -17.89 -15.57 -10.56
CA VAL A 290 -18.97 -16.55 -10.44
C VAL A 290 -20.35 -15.87 -10.59
N GLY A 291 -20.52 -14.72 -9.93
CA GLY A 291 -21.74 -13.90 -10.06
C GLY A 291 -21.97 -13.45 -11.49
N LEU A 292 -20.94 -12.92 -12.15
CA LEU A 292 -20.99 -12.47 -13.55
C LEU A 292 -21.38 -13.62 -14.50
N ALA A 293 -20.73 -14.78 -14.38
CA ALA A 293 -21.02 -15.95 -15.21
C ALA A 293 -22.47 -16.44 -15.04
N ARG A 294 -23.01 -16.40 -13.82
CA ARG A 294 -24.42 -16.74 -13.54
C ARG A 294 -25.38 -15.73 -14.16
N GLN A 295 -25.09 -14.43 -14.03
CA GLN A 295 -25.93 -13.36 -14.60
C GLN A 295 -26.00 -13.45 -16.14
N LEU A 296 -24.90 -13.83 -16.78
CA LEU A 296 -24.82 -13.98 -18.23
C LEU A 296 -25.19 -15.37 -18.73
N GLY A 297 -25.59 -16.30 -17.84
CA GLY A 297 -26.08 -17.64 -18.21
C GLY A 297 -25.01 -18.56 -18.80
N CYS A 298 -23.71 -18.28 -18.58
CA CYS A 298 -22.61 -19.10 -19.11
C CYS A 298 -21.86 -19.91 -18.04
N SER A 299 -22.43 -20.06 -16.85
CA SER A 299 -21.80 -20.81 -15.74
C SER A 299 -21.63 -22.31 -16.00
N ASP A 300 -22.35 -22.87 -16.96
CA ASP A 300 -22.28 -24.29 -17.34
C ASP A 300 -21.30 -24.56 -18.49
N ASP A 301 -20.78 -23.53 -19.15
CA ASP A 301 -19.74 -23.68 -20.16
C ASP A 301 -18.46 -24.27 -19.54
N PRO A 302 -17.90 -25.37 -20.09
CA PRO A 302 -16.74 -26.03 -19.53
C PRO A 302 -15.49 -25.13 -19.45
N GLY A 303 -15.28 -24.25 -20.45
CA GLY A 303 -14.15 -23.31 -20.48
C GLY A 303 -14.28 -22.24 -19.41
N VAL A 304 -15.50 -21.68 -19.25
CA VAL A 304 -15.80 -20.74 -18.18
C VAL A 304 -15.61 -21.38 -16.80
N ARG A 305 -16.11 -22.60 -16.60
CA ARG A 305 -15.95 -23.34 -15.34
C ARG A 305 -14.49 -23.57 -14.98
N ASP A 306 -13.63 -23.89 -15.94
CA ASP A 306 -12.19 -24.05 -15.73
C ASP A 306 -11.53 -22.73 -15.26
N LEU A 307 -11.83 -21.61 -15.93
CA LEU A 307 -11.34 -20.28 -15.55
C LEU A 307 -11.82 -19.88 -14.14
N LEU A 308 -13.09 -20.13 -13.82
CA LEU A 308 -13.65 -19.87 -12.48
C LEU A 308 -12.93 -20.72 -11.41
N ALA A 309 -12.70 -22.02 -11.70
CA ALA A 309 -12.00 -22.90 -10.78
C ALA A 309 -10.56 -22.42 -10.53
N GLN A 310 -9.83 -22.03 -11.58
CA GLN A 310 -8.50 -21.48 -11.46
C GLN A 310 -8.48 -20.18 -10.62
N ALA A 311 -9.46 -19.28 -10.82
CA ALA A 311 -9.58 -18.06 -10.03
C ALA A 311 -9.81 -18.36 -8.54
N VAL A 312 -10.72 -19.29 -8.22
CA VAL A 312 -11.01 -19.73 -6.85
C VAL A 312 -9.78 -20.37 -6.19
N ILE A 313 -9.07 -21.25 -6.92
CA ILE A 313 -7.86 -21.91 -6.42
C ILE A 313 -6.78 -20.88 -6.07
N ARG A 314 -6.52 -19.92 -6.97
CA ARG A 314 -5.51 -18.87 -6.73
C ARG A 314 -5.87 -17.95 -5.59
N GLU A 315 -7.14 -17.51 -5.50
CA GLU A 315 -7.64 -16.70 -4.40
C GLU A 315 -7.48 -17.44 -3.07
N ARG A 316 -7.86 -18.72 -3.02
CA ARG A 316 -7.71 -19.55 -1.83
C ARG A 316 -6.25 -19.77 -1.43
N THR A 317 -5.38 -19.96 -2.42
CA THR A 317 -3.93 -20.09 -2.20
C THR A 317 -3.35 -18.82 -1.57
N LEU A 318 -3.75 -17.64 -2.06
CA LEU A 318 -3.36 -16.36 -1.46
C LEU A 318 -3.84 -16.22 -0.02
N ASP A 319 -5.08 -16.58 0.26
CA ASP A 319 -5.65 -16.50 1.62
C ASP A 319 -4.91 -17.43 2.59
N LEU A 320 -4.61 -18.66 2.16
CA LEU A 320 -3.84 -19.63 2.97
C LEU A 320 -2.40 -19.16 3.20
N LEU A 321 -1.75 -18.57 2.19
CA LEU A 321 -0.42 -18.01 2.32
C LEU A 321 -0.40 -16.84 3.33
N ARG A 322 -1.36 -15.93 3.24
CA ARG A 322 -1.52 -14.82 4.19
C ARG A 322 -1.78 -15.31 5.62
N ALA A 323 -2.69 -16.28 5.77
CA ALA A 323 -2.97 -16.88 7.08
C ALA A 323 -1.72 -17.54 7.68
N ARG A 324 -0.91 -18.22 6.86
CA ARG A 324 0.35 -18.83 7.27
C ARG A 324 1.36 -17.79 7.74
N ILE A 325 1.49 -16.69 7.01
CA ILE A 325 2.38 -15.56 7.38
C ILE A 325 1.90 -14.91 8.69
N ALA A 326 0.60 -14.63 8.79
CA ALA A 326 -0.01 -14.03 9.99
C ALA A 326 0.14 -14.92 11.25
N ALA A 327 0.13 -16.24 11.07
CA ALA A 327 0.39 -17.22 12.15
C ALA A 327 1.88 -17.29 12.55
N GLY A 328 2.76 -16.49 11.96
CA GLY A 328 4.20 -16.45 12.26
C GLY A 328 5.01 -17.61 11.67
N HIS A 329 4.44 -18.37 10.74
CA HIS A 329 5.21 -19.42 10.07
C HIS A 329 6.21 -18.81 9.08
N ALA A 330 7.42 -19.33 9.07
CA ALA A 330 8.45 -18.93 8.11
C ALA A 330 8.01 -19.27 6.68
N VAL A 331 7.95 -18.25 5.83
CA VAL A 331 7.71 -18.37 4.39
C VAL A 331 8.88 -17.71 3.68
N PRO A 332 9.72 -18.48 2.97
CA PRO A 332 10.83 -17.90 2.24
C PRO A 332 10.35 -16.86 1.24
N ALA A 333 10.99 -15.70 1.21
CA ALA A 333 10.62 -14.59 0.33
C ALA A 333 9.09 -14.27 0.35
N ALA A 334 8.47 -14.24 1.53
CA ALA A 334 7.01 -14.10 1.72
C ALA A 334 6.40 -12.93 0.92
N GLY A 335 6.96 -11.72 1.01
CA GLY A 335 6.49 -10.56 0.27
C GLY A 335 6.53 -10.75 -1.25
N PRO A 336 7.69 -11.10 -1.85
CA PRO A 336 7.79 -11.43 -3.26
C PRO A 336 6.82 -12.52 -3.71
N THR A 337 6.67 -13.61 -2.95
CA THR A 337 5.75 -14.72 -3.29
C THR A 337 4.30 -14.26 -3.28
N THR A 338 3.89 -13.51 -2.25
CA THR A 338 2.52 -12.98 -2.17
C THR A 338 2.22 -12.00 -3.31
N LYS A 339 3.15 -11.09 -3.61
CA LYS A 339 3.00 -10.12 -4.71
C LYS A 339 2.89 -10.82 -6.06
N LEU A 340 3.73 -11.80 -6.34
CA LEU A 340 3.69 -12.55 -7.60
C LEU A 340 2.37 -13.30 -7.77
N LEU A 341 1.90 -14.02 -6.75
CA LEU A 341 0.61 -14.70 -6.77
C LEU A 341 -0.55 -13.73 -6.96
N TYR A 342 -0.48 -12.55 -6.32
CA TYR A 342 -1.50 -11.51 -6.46
C TYR A 342 -1.57 -10.95 -7.88
N SER A 343 -0.44 -10.59 -8.49
CA SER A 343 -0.40 -10.04 -9.85
C SER A 343 -0.85 -11.07 -10.90
N GLU A 344 -0.48 -12.35 -10.72
CA GLU A 344 -0.95 -13.44 -11.59
C GLU A 344 -2.45 -13.71 -11.43
N HIS A 345 -2.99 -13.65 -10.19
CA HIS A 345 -4.42 -13.77 -9.94
C HIS A 345 -5.21 -12.61 -10.56
N ALA A 346 -4.72 -11.38 -10.46
CA ALA A 346 -5.36 -10.21 -11.06
C ALA A 346 -5.45 -10.36 -12.59
N ARG A 347 -4.37 -10.80 -13.24
CA ARG A 347 -4.36 -11.07 -14.68
C ARG A 347 -5.35 -12.17 -15.06
N LEU A 348 -5.31 -13.32 -14.38
CA LEU A 348 -6.24 -14.42 -14.64
C LEU A 348 -7.70 -13.99 -14.48
N SER A 349 -7.98 -13.19 -13.45
CA SER A 349 -9.35 -12.69 -13.21
C SER A 349 -9.82 -11.74 -14.32
N ALA A 350 -8.93 -10.91 -14.85
CA ALA A 350 -9.23 -10.04 -15.98
C ALA A 350 -9.47 -10.84 -17.26
N ASP A 351 -8.61 -11.83 -17.56
CA ASP A 351 -8.76 -12.74 -18.72
C ASP A 351 -10.08 -13.53 -18.64
N ALA A 352 -10.40 -14.07 -17.45
CA ALA A 352 -11.65 -14.79 -17.21
C ALA A 352 -12.89 -13.90 -17.43
N ALA A 353 -12.85 -12.66 -16.90
CA ALA A 353 -13.93 -11.71 -17.11
C ALA A 353 -14.11 -11.36 -18.60
N THR A 354 -13.01 -11.18 -19.33
CA THR A 354 -13.04 -10.94 -20.78
C THR A 354 -13.71 -12.08 -21.54
N THR A 355 -13.40 -13.33 -21.18
CA THR A 355 -13.99 -14.52 -21.76
C THR A 355 -15.50 -14.60 -21.46
N ILE A 356 -15.91 -14.32 -20.22
CA ILE A 356 -17.30 -14.36 -19.77
C ILE A 356 -18.13 -13.25 -20.43
N LEU A 357 -17.58 -12.04 -20.54
CA LEU A 357 -18.23 -10.87 -21.15
C LEU A 357 -18.31 -10.97 -22.68
N GLY A 358 -17.39 -11.70 -23.31
CA GLY A 358 -17.30 -11.76 -24.76
C GLY A 358 -17.15 -10.36 -25.36
N MET A 359 -17.96 -10.04 -26.38
CA MET A 359 -17.91 -8.72 -27.05
C MET A 359 -18.34 -7.55 -26.16
N ALA A 360 -19.06 -7.78 -25.06
CA ALA A 360 -19.45 -6.71 -24.14
C ALA A 360 -18.23 -6.01 -23.50
N VAL A 361 -17.07 -6.64 -23.47
CA VAL A 361 -15.81 -6.03 -23.02
C VAL A 361 -15.38 -4.79 -23.85
N THR A 362 -15.97 -4.57 -25.01
CA THR A 362 -15.71 -3.37 -25.85
C THR A 362 -16.64 -2.20 -25.52
N LEU A 363 -17.63 -2.41 -24.67
CA LEU A 363 -18.65 -1.43 -24.33
C LEU A 363 -18.29 -0.75 -23.00
N VAL A 364 -17.51 0.33 -23.08
CA VAL A 364 -16.98 1.03 -21.89
C VAL A 364 -18.04 1.64 -20.97
N ASP A 365 -19.24 1.89 -21.49
CA ASP A 365 -20.37 2.45 -20.74
C ASP A 365 -21.34 1.37 -20.22
N ASP A 366 -21.09 0.09 -20.51
CA ASP A 366 -21.87 -1.01 -19.95
C ASP A 366 -21.56 -1.19 -18.46
N PRO A 367 -22.55 -1.07 -17.56
CA PRO A 367 -22.32 -1.11 -16.11
C PRO A 367 -21.82 -2.46 -15.60
N GLN A 368 -22.03 -3.56 -16.32
CA GLN A 368 -21.49 -4.88 -15.97
C GLN A 368 -20.06 -5.05 -16.48
N ALA A 369 -19.75 -4.51 -17.65
CA ALA A 369 -18.43 -4.63 -18.28
C ALA A 369 -17.41 -3.61 -17.74
N ALA A 370 -17.83 -2.36 -17.48
CA ALA A 370 -16.93 -1.26 -17.10
C ALA A 370 -15.95 -1.59 -15.95
N PRO A 371 -16.37 -2.19 -14.83
CA PRO A 371 -15.44 -2.52 -13.74
C PRO A 371 -14.39 -3.58 -14.12
N TRP A 372 -14.72 -4.46 -15.08
CA TRP A 372 -13.82 -5.49 -15.57
C TRP A 372 -12.88 -4.98 -16.66
N ILE A 373 -13.35 -4.06 -17.50
CA ILE A 373 -12.53 -3.35 -18.48
C ILE A 373 -11.43 -2.56 -17.75
N GLU A 374 -11.78 -1.84 -16.69
CA GLU A 374 -10.80 -1.12 -15.87
C GLU A 374 -9.74 -2.09 -15.30
N ARG A 375 -10.18 -3.21 -14.70
CA ARG A 375 -9.26 -4.23 -14.17
C ARG A 375 -8.37 -4.84 -15.25
N LEU A 376 -8.91 -5.11 -16.44
CA LEU A 376 -8.16 -5.62 -17.58
C LEU A 376 -7.05 -4.67 -17.98
N LEU A 377 -7.38 -3.38 -18.13
CA LEU A 377 -6.44 -2.36 -18.56
C LEU A 377 -5.43 -1.97 -17.46
N PHE A 378 -5.77 -2.19 -16.18
CA PHE A 378 -4.89 -1.96 -15.05
C PHE A 378 -3.99 -3.17 -14.70
N ALA A 379 -4.40 -4.39 -15.03
CA ALA A 379 -3.68 -5.62 -14.69
C ALA A 379 -2.19 -5.63 -15.09
N PRO A 380 -1.78 -5.09 -16.28
CA PRO A 380 -0.36 -4.95 -16.61
C PRO A 380 0.42 -4.09 -15.61
N GLY A 381 -0.17 -3.01 -15.09
CA GLY A 381 0.44 -2.15 -14.07
C GLY A 381 0.71 -2.88 -12.76
N LEU A 382 -0.18 -3.77 -12.33
CA LEU A 382 0.02 -4.61 -11.13
C LEU A 382 1.20 -5.57 -11.26
N ARG A 383 1.59 -5.94 -12.48
CA ARG A 383 2.76 -6.77 -12.74
C ARG A 383 4.07 -5.99 -12.70
N LEU A 384 3.99 -4.66 -12.76
CA LEU A 384 5.15 -3.74 -12.77
C LEU A 384 5.39 -3.12 -11.40
N GLY A 385 4.33 -2.60 -10.75
CA GLY A 385 4.40 -1.92 -9.46
C GLY A 385 4.90 -2.82 -8.32
N GLY A 386 5.57 -2.26 -7.32
CA GLY A 386 6.14 -2.99 -6.18
C GLY A 386 7.31 -3.93 -6.54
N GLY A 387 7.94 -3.69 -7.70
CA GLY A 387 8.92 -4.57 -8.37
C GLY A 387 8.24 -5.55 -9.32
N THR A 388 8.75 -5.62 -10.57
CA THR A 388 8.14 -6.44 -11.62
C THR A 388 8.05 -7.92 -11.24
N ASP A 389 7.18 -8.67 -11.90
CA ASP A 389 7.06 -10.12 -11.69
C ASP A 389 8.41 -10.83 -11.87
N GLU A 390 9.25 -10.36 -12.79
CA GLU A 390 10.61 -10.87 -13.04
C GLU A 390 11.52 -10.59 -11.85
N ILE A 391 11.48 -9.38 -11.29
CA ILE A 391 12.23 -9.02 -10.07
C ILE A 391 11.77 -9.85 -8.88
N GLN A 392 10.47 -10.13 -8.76
CA GLN A 392 9.97 -11.01 -7.70
C GLN A 392 10.48 -12.44 -7.89
N ARG A 393 10.45 -12.99 -9.11
CA ARG A 393 11.00 -14.32 -9.40
C ARG A 393 12.48 -14.41 -9.08
N ASN A 394 13.28 -13.41 -9.46
CA ASN A 394 14.71 -13.35 -9.11
C ASN A 394 14.90 -13.33 -7.58
N THR A 395 14.11 -12.53 -6.86
CA THR A 395 14.20 -12.46 -5.40
C THR A 395 13.79 -13.78 -4.73
N ILE A 396 12.76 -14.47 -5.25
CA ILE A 396 12.34 -15.79 -4.76
C ILE A 396 13.45 -16.81 -5.03
N ALA A 397 14.01 -16.82 -6.25
CA ALA A 397 15.09 -17.72 -6.64
C ALA A 397 16.32 -17.54 -5.73
N GLU A 398 16.81 -16.32 -5.59
CA GLU A 398 18.04 -16.03 -4.84
C GLU A 398 17.84 -16.18 -3.32
N ARG A 399 16.80 -15.57 -2.76
CA ARG A 399 16.61 -15.47 -1.29
C ARG A 399 15.67 -16.52 -0.72
N GLY A 400 14.75 -17.05 -1.52
CA GLY A 400 13.80 -18.07 -1.11
C GLY A 400 14.35 -19.48 -1.31
N LEU A 401 15.00 -19.71 -2.46
CA LEU A 401 15.49 -21.03 -2.88
C LEU A 401 17.02 -21.18 -2.81
N GLY A 402 17.77 -20.09 -2.57
CA GLY A 402 19.23 -20.12 -2.49
C GLY A 402 19.92 -20.38 -3.84
N LEU A 403 19.25 -20.10 -4.96
CA LEU A 403 19.83 -20.28 -6.29
C LEU A 403 20.90 -19.21 -6.56
N PRO A 404 21.93 -19.52 -7.36
CA PRO A 404 22.94 -18.55 -7.75
C PRO A 404 22.35 -17.45 -8.64
N ARG A 405 23.02 -16.27 -8.64
CA ARG A 405 22.72 -15.15 -9.54
C ARG A 405 23.13 -15.47 -10.96
#